data_b14fc2c46dde355957a742b637675c36
#
_entry.id   b14fc2c46dde355957a742b637675c36
#
_cell.length_a   1.000
_cell.length_b   1.000
_cell.length_c   1.000
_cell.angle_alpha   90.00
_cell.angle_beta   90.00
_cell.angle_gamma   90.00
#
_symmetry.space_group_name_H-M   'P 1'
#
loop_
_entity.id
_entity.type
_entity.pdbx_description
1 polymer ?
#
loop_
_entity_poly.entity_id
_entity_poly.type
_entity_poly.pdbx_seq_one_letter_code
_entity_poly.pdbx_strand_id
1 'polypeptide(L)'
;MTAHDRLFSLATQVIGCTKCARLREHCEAIARTRKREFRDWPYWGRPVPGFGDPNAQLLIVGLAPAAHGGNRTGRVFTGDSSGQWLYGMLHEFGFSNRADSISVDDGLELANCYITAAARCAPPANRPTPEELGRCRDFLRAEIELLAGVRVVVALGRIGHEAWLRASGWWEKLGPAQRPGFGHGAEARLPDGRVLIASYHPSRQNTNTGKLTRPMWRAVFARARELVSG
;
A
#
# COMPACT_ATOMS: atom_id res chain seq x y z
N MET A 1 14.42 -15.89 15.04
CA MET A 1 13.60 -14.71 14.72
C MET A 1 12.45 -15.13 13.83
N THR A 2 11.22 -14.90 14.26
CA THR A 2 10.00 -15.19 13.49
C THR A 2 9.84 -14.22 12.31
N ALA A 3 8.92 -14.50 11.37
CA ALA A 3 8.56 -13.53 10.32
C ALA A 3 8.03 -12.21 10.92
N HIS A 4 7.28 -12.30 12.02
CA HIS A 4 6.79 -11.14 12.77
C HIS A 4 7.94 -10.27 13.29
N ASP A 5 8.95 -10.86 13.98
CA ASP A 5 10.10 -10.11 14.51
C ASP A 5 10.89 -9.40 13.39
N ARG A 6 11.02 -10.07 12.24
CA ARG A 6 11.75 -9.53 11.08
C ARG A 6 10.99 -8.38 10.42
N LEU A 7 9.67 -8.47 10.28
CA LEU A 7 8.81 -7.38 9.79
C LEU A 7 8.82 -6.20 10.75
N PHE A 8 8.80 -6.44 12.07
CA PHE A 8 8.93 -5.39 13.08
C PHE A 8 10.29 -4.67 13.00
N SER A 9 11.38 -5.42 12.85
CA SER A 9 12.71 -4.84 12.63
C SER A 9 12.77 -4.00 11.36
N LEU A 10 12.18 -4.50 10.25
CA LEU A 10 12.09 -3.77 8.99
C LEU A 10 11.24 -2.49 9.13
N ALA A 11 10.13 -2.54 9.84
CA ALA A 11 9.29 -1.37 10.13
C ALA A 11 10.09 -0.28 10.88
N THR A 12 10.91 -0.67 11.86
CA THR A 12 11.80 0.25 12.59
C THR A 12 12.81 0.92 11.63
N GLN A 13 13.41 0.15 10.71
CA GLN A 13 14.31 0.69 9.68
C GLN A 13 13.59 1.66 8.72
N VAL A 14 12.37 1.34 8.32
CA VAL A 14 11.53 2.24 7.50
C VAL A 14 11.28 3.55 8.23
N ILE A 15 10.84 3.50 9.49
CA ILE A 15 10.53 4.68 10.30
C ILE A 15 11.76 5.60 10.46
N GLY A 16 12.94 5.02 10.62
CA GLY A 16 14.21 5.74 10.74
C GLY A 16 14.84 6.18 9.41
N CYS A 17 14.22 5.93 8.26
CA CYS A 17 14.81 6.18 6.95
C CYS A 17 14.94 7.68 6.63
N THR A 18 16.14 8.10 6.19
CA THR A 18 16.46 9.48 5.79
C THR A 18 16.93 9.61 4.34
N LYS A 19 16.80 8.55 3.51
CA LYS A 19 17.39 8.47 2.16
C LYS A 19 16.91 9.55 1.16
N CYS A 20 15.76 10.20 1.40
CA CYS A 20 15.12 11.14 0.47
C CYS A 20 14.86 12.48 1.15
N ALA A 21 15.80 13.44 1.08
CA ALA A 21 15.67 14.76 1.73
C ALA A 21 14.36 15.46 1.35
N ARG A 22 14.05 15.59 0.04
CA ARG A 22 12.82 16.22 -0.46
C ARG A 22 11.56 15.65 0.16
N LEU A 23 11.45 14.32 0.27
CA LEU A 23 10.26 13.68 0.87
C LEU A 23 10.21 13.88 2.38
N ARG A 24 11.37 13.79 3.06
CA ARG A 24 11.44 14.02 4.51
C ARG A 24 11.04 15.43 4.87
N GLU A 25 11.64 16.43 4.22
CA GLU A 25 11.33 17.85 4.39
C GLU A 25 9.84 18.13 4.13
N HIS A 26 9.26 17.57 3.07
CA HIS A 26 7.84 17.71 2.78
C HIS A 26 6.95 17.09 3.88
N CYS A 27 7.24 15.86 4.33
CA CYS A 27 6.48 15.20 5.39
C CYS A 27 6.53 16.00 6.69
N GLU A 28 7.70 16.53 7.06
CA GLU A 28 7.90 17.33 8.26
C GLU A 28 7.25 18.71 8.16
N ALA A 29 7.33 19.35 6.97
CA ALA A 29 6.64 20.63 6.73
C ALA A 29 5.13 20.47 6.90
N ILE A 30 4.53 19.42 6.30
CA ILE A 30 3.11 19.10 6.48
C ILE A 30 2.78 18.85 7.96
N ALA A 31 3.65 18.14 8.68
CA ALA A 31 3.43 17.85 10.11
C ALA A 31 3.50 19.11 10.98
N ARG A 32 4.32 20.11 10.61
CA ARG A 32 4.38 21.41 11.30
C ARG A 32 3.18 22.31 10.95
N THR A 33 2.86 22.43 9.64
CA THR A 33 1.81 23.37 9.19
C THR A 33 0.41 22.83 9.43
N ARG A 34 0.24 21.50 9.39
CA ARG A 34 -1.02 20.77 9.60
C ARG A 34 -2.17 21.32 8.75
N LYS A 35 -3.20 20.54 8.54
CA LYS A 35 -4.46 21.02 7.96
C LYS A 35 -5.35 21.57 9.07
N ARG A 36 -6.11 22.61 8.83
CA ARG A 36 -6.99 23.26 9.82
C ARG A 36 -7.89 22.26 10.56
N GLU A 37 -8.45 21.29 9.86
CA GLU A 37 -9.34 20.26 10.42
C GLU A 37 -8.58 19.26 11.33
N PHE A 38 -7.26 19.17 11.24
CA PHE A 38 -6.40 18.26 12.01
C PHE A 38 -5.32 18.99 12.83
N ARG A 39 -5.51 20.30 13.10
CA ARG A 39 -4.47 21.10 13.78
C ARG A 39 -4.11 20.59 15.17
N ASP A 40 -5.05 19.94 15.85
CA ASP A 40 -4.88 19.40 17.20
C ASP A 40 -4.37 17.95 17.21
N TRP A 41 -4.18 17.34 16.04
CA TRP A 41 -3.64 15.99 15.93
C TRP A 41 -2.11 15.96 16.02
N PRO A 42 -1.53 14.99 16.74
CA PRO A 42 -0.09 14.75 16.66
C PRO A 42 0.22 14.10 15.30
N TYR A 43 0.73 14.90 14.36
CA TYR A 43 1.15 14.33 13.07
C TYR A 43 2.37 13.44 13.21
N TRP A 44 2.35 12.29 12.58
CA TRP A 44 3.46 11.34 12.53
C TRP A 44 4.71 11.92 11.87
N GLY A 45 4.57 12.48 10.66
CA GLY A 45 5.62 13.19 9.93
C GLY A 45 6.85 12.38 9.56
N ARG A 46 6.83 11.05 9.70
CA ARG A 46 7.94 10.12 9.44
C ARG A 46 7.58 9.15 8.32
N PRO A 47 8.56 8.37 7.78
CA PRO A 47 8.23 7.27 6.89
C PRO A 47 7.23 6.30 7.52
N VAL A 48 6.33 5.78 6.70
CA VAL A 48 5.24 4.90 7.13
C VAL A 48 5.56 3.47 6.72
N PRO A 49 5.67 2.53 7.66
CA PRO A 49 5.92 1.11 7.36
C PRO A 49 4.67 0.44 6.77
N GLY A 50 4.84 -0.78 6.26
CA GLY A 50 3.72 -1.67 5.97
C GLY A 50 3.01 -2.10 7.25
N PHE A 51 1.79 -2.61 7.10
CA PHE A 51 0.90 -2.99 8.20
C PHE A 51 0.09 -4.22 7.84
N GLY A 52 -0.06 -5.15 8.77
CA GLY A 52 -0.96 -6.29 8.62
C GLY A 52 -0.44 -7.60 9.19
N ASP A 53 -1.04 -8.70 8.71
CA ASP A 53 -0.73 -10.05 9.15
C ASP A 53 0.61 -10.53 8.56
N PRO A 54 1.60 -10.95 9.36
CA PRO A 54 2.86 -11.49 8.87
C PRO A 54 2.69 -12.81 8.10
N ASN A 55 1.56 -13.51 8.25
CA ASN A 55 1.21 -14.74 7.53
C ASN A 55 0.27 -14.49 6.35
N ALA A 56 0.16 -13.26 5.88
CA ALA A 56 -0.75 -12.84 4.84
C ALA A 56 -0.60 -13.63 3.54
N GLN A 57 -1.72 -14.04 2.94
CA GLN A 57 -1.79 -14.53 1.57
C GLN A 57 -2.19 -13.44 0.58
N LEU A 58 -2.80 -12.34 1.05
CA LEU A 58 -3.13 -11.16 0.26
C LEU A 58 -2.15 -10.01 0.59
N LEU A 59 -1.47 -9.49 -0.43
CA LEU A 59 -0.65 -8.28 -0.33
C LEU A 59 -1.31 -7.14 -1.11
N ILE A 60 -1.48 -5.99 -0.48
CA ILE A 60 -1.96 -4.77 -1.13
C ILE A 60 -0.81 -3.77 -1.25
N VAL A 61 -0.58 -3.28 -2.48
CA VAL A 61 0.52 -2.35 -2.75
C VAL A 61 -0.04 -1.03 -3.29
N GLY A 62 0.07 0.03 -2.49
CA GLY A 62 -0.30 1.39 -2.86
C GLY A 62 0.85 2.21 -3.45
N LEU A 63 0.57 3.50 -3.69
CA LEU A 63 1.57 4.46 -4.15
C LEU A 63 2.47 4.94 -3.01
N ALA A 64 1.88 5.60 -2.03
CA ALA A 64 2.54 6.31 -0.94
C ALA A 64 1.53 6.72 0.14
N PRO A 65 1.98 7.07 1.36
CA PRO A 65 1.12 7.71 2.36
C PRO A 65 0.56 9.04 1.84
N ALA A 66 -0.71 9.32 2.11
CA ALA A 66 -1.29 10.63 1.86
C ALA A 66 -0.78 11.65 2.89
N ALA A 67 -0.61 12.91 2.47
CA ALA A 67 -0.07 14.00 3.30
C ALA A 67 -0.85 14.20 4.63
N HIS A 68 -2.18 14.11 4.58
CA HIS A 68 -3.07 14.25 5.75
C HIS A 68 -3.75 12.93 6.15
N GLY A 69 -3.37 11.81 5.53
CA GLY A 69 -3.72 10.42 5.88
C GLY A 69 -2.54 9.74 6.58
N GLY A 70 -1.85 8.83 5.91
CA GLY A 70 -0.73 8.07 6.47
C GLY A 70 0.41 8.92 7.04
N ASN A 71 0.76 10.07 6.43
CA ASN A 71 1.75 10.99 7.00
C ASN A 71 1.28 11.67 8.30
N ARG A 72 -0.04 11.77 8.51
CA ARG A 72 -0.62 12.23 9.77
C ARG A 72 -0.68 11.12 10.81
N THR A 73 -1.13 9.95 10.42
CA THR A 73 -1.51 8.89 11.36
C THR A 73 -0.39 7.86 11.64
N GLY A 74 0.61 7.74 10.77
CA GLY A 74 1.66 6.71 10.87
C GLY A 74 1.27 5.34 10.32
N ARG A 75 0.05 5.15 9.80
CA ARG A 75 -0.41 3.91 9.18
C ARG A 75 -0.91 4.15 7.75
N VAL A 76 -0.56 3.24 6.83
CA VAL A 76 -0.97 3.32 5.41
C VAL A 76 -2.50 3.32 5.27
N PHE A 77 -3.02 4.09 4.32
CA PHE A 77 -4.47 4.21 4.04
C PHE A 77 -5.33 4.58 5.26
N THR A 78 -4.78 5.26 6.26
CA THR A 78 -5.49 5.59 7.50
C THR A 78 -5.83 7.08 7.55
N GLY A 79 -7.09 7.40 7.89
CA GLY A 79 -7.57 8.76 8.11
C GLY A 79 -7.79 9.57 6.83
N ASP A 80 -8.01 8.93 5.68
CA ASP A 80 -8.35 9.57 4.42
C ASP A 80 -9.42 8.79 3.62
N SER A 81 -9.93 9.40 2.55
CA SER A 81 -11.00 8.81 1.73
C SER A 81 -10.58 7.53 1.01
N SER A 82 -9.30 7.37 0.66
CA SER A 82 -8.79 6.15 0.02
C SER A 82 -8.81 4.99 1.01
N GLY A 83 -8.51 5.27 2.27
CA GLY A 83 -8.61 4.31 3.37
C GLY A 83 -10.05 3.84 3.61
N GLN A 84 -11.02 4.76 3.60
CA GLN A 84 -12.44 4.39 3.74
C GLN A 84 -12.89 3.42 2.63
N TRP A 85 -12.44 3.63 1.39
CA TRP A 85 -12.72 2.72 0.29
C TRP A 85 -12.04 1.35 0.50
N LEU A 86 -10.79 1.35 0.92
CA LEU A 86 -10.02 0.12 1.09
C LEU A 86 -10.52 -0.71 2.27
N TYR A 87 -10.56 -0.14 3.46
CA TYR A 87 -10.94 -0.90 4.66
C TYR A 87 -12.40 -1.35 4.64
N GLY A 88 -13.30 -0.58 3.99
CA GLY A 88 -14.68 -1.03 3.77
C GLY A 88 -14.74 -2.35 2.99
N MET A 89 -13.92 -2.51 1.94
CA MET A 89 -13.85 -3.77 1.18
C MET A 89 -13.12 -4.87 1.96
N LEU A 90 -12.02 -4.54 2.63
CA LEU A 90 -11.31 -5.54 3.44
C LEU A 90 -12.21 -6.12 4.53
N HIS A 91 -13.03 -5.30 5.16
CA HIS A 91 -14.02 -5.75 6.14
C HIS A 91 -15.10 -6.61 5.50
N GLU A 92 -15.69 -6.17 4.38
CA GLU A 92 -16.72 -6.92 3.65
C GLU A 92 -16.22 -8.33 3.26
N PHE A 93 -14.95 -8.47 2.90
CA PHE A 93 -14.37 -9.76 2.50
C PHE A 93 -13.62 -10.49 3.62
N GLY A 94 -13.73 -10.05 4.88
CA GLY A 94 -13.18 -10.72 6.05
C GLY A 94 -11.65 -10.65 6.18
N PHE A 95 -11.03 -9.59 5.62
CA PHE A 95 -9.60 -9.30 5.77
C PHE A 95 -9.29 -8.26 6.85
N SER A 96 -10.30 -7.61 7.42
CA SER A 96 -10.15 -6.70 8.56
C SER A 96 -11.32 -6.84 9.52
N ASN A 97 -11.07 -6.58 10.81
CA ASN A 97 -12.07 -6.58 11.86
C ASN A 97 -12.96 -5.32 11.84
N ARG A 98 -12.57 -4.27 11.09
CA ARG A 98 -13.29 -3.00 11.00
C ARG A 98 -13.39 -2.51 9.56
N ALA A 99 -14.44 -1.77 9.25
CA ALA A 99 -14.69 -1.15 7.94
C ALA A 99 -14.01 0.22 7.78
N ASP A 100 -13.41 0.76 8.83
CA ASP A 100 -12.77 2.07 8.86
C ASP A 100 -11.37 2.01 9.48
N SER A 101 -10.58 3.06 9.24
CA SER A 101 -9.26 3.22 9.81
C SER A 101 -8.99 4.72 10.05
N ILE A 102 -8.94 5.12 11.31
CA ILE A 102 -8.91 6.51 11.75
C ILE A 102 -7.54 6.90 12.31
N SER A 103 -6.95 6.06 13.18
CA SER A 103 -5.65 6.26 13.83
C SER A 103 -4.92 4.92 13.98
N VAL A 104 -3.67 4.93 14.45
CA VAL A 104 -2.92 3.69 14.74
C VAL A 104 -3.49 2.93 15.93
N ASP A 105 -4.16 3.63 16.85
CA ASP A 105 -4.68 3.07 18.10
C ASP A 105 -6.19 2.79 18.04
N ASP A 106 -6.78 2.69 16.83
CA ASP A 106 -8.21 2.47 16.64
C ASP A 106 -8.66 1.01 16.77
N GLY A 107 -7.75 0.09 17.07
CA GLY A 107 -8.04 -1.33 17.22
C GLY A 107 -8.27 -2.06 15.89
N LEU A 108 -7.88 -1.45 14.75
CA LEU A 108 -7.92 -2.13 13.46
C LEU A 108 -6.87 -3.24 13.39
N GLU A 109 -7.31 -4.43 13.05
CA GLU A 109 -6.48 -5.60 12.79
C GLU A 109 -6.78 -6.15 11.40
N LEU A 110 -5.73 -6.65 10.74
CA LEU A 110 -5.86 -7.35 9.46
C LEU A 110 -5.62 -8.84 9.66
N ALA A 111 -6.45 -9.65 9.05
CA ALA A 111 -6.33 -11.11 9.01
C ALA A 111 -6.03 -11.54 7.57
N ASN A 112 -4.98 -12.35 7.40
CA ASN A 112 -4.57 -12.89 6.10
C ASN A 112 -4.33 -11.81 5.01
N CYS A 113 -4.03 -10.58 5.42
CA CYS A 113 -3.81 -9.42 4.55
C CYS A 113 -2.68 -8.55 5.09
N TYR A 114 -1.82 -8.06 4.19
CA TYR A 114 -0.78 -7.06 4.49
C TYR A 114 -0.86 -5.91 3.50
N ILE A 115 -0.70 -4.68 3.97
CA ILE A 115 -0.78 -3.47 3.17
C ILE A 115 0.55 -2.73 3.20
N THR A 116 1.05 -2.35 2.04
CA THR A 116 2.27 -1.58 1.88
C THR A 116 2.15 -0.55 0.76
N ALA A 117 3.23 0.19 0.49
CA ALA A 117 3.28 1.21 -0.54
C ALA A 117 4.64 1.25 -1.24
N ALA A 118 4.66 1.71 -2.49
CA ALA A 118 5.87 1.89 -3.30
C ALA A 118 6.85 2.92 -2.70
N ALA A 119 6.33 3.99 -2.10
CA ALA A 119 7.10 4.98 -1.34
C ALA A 119 6.61 5.05 0.11
N ARG A 120 7.54 5.26 1.05
CA ARG A 120 7.24 5.28 2.50
C ARG A 120 6.93 6.66 3.06
N CYS A 121 7.17 7.69 2.28
CA CYS A 121 6.92 9.09 2.63
C CYS A 121 5.88 9.69 1.69
N ALA A 122 5.07 10.63 2.17
CA ALA A 122 4.13 11.38 1.34
C ALA A 122 4.90 12.28 0.37
N PRO A 123 4.74 12.10 -0.96
CA PRO A 123 5.40 12.95 -1.92
C PRO A 123 4.60 14.22 -2.22
N PRO A 124 5.24 15.35 -2.54
CA PRO A 124 4.55 16.54 -3.03
C PRO A 124 3.64 16.20 -4.22
N ALA A 125 2.41 16.70 -4.20
CA ALA A 125 1.39 16.46 -5.23
C ALA A 125 1.13 14.97 -5.56
N ASN A 126 1.40 14.05 -4.62
CA ASN A 126 1.33 12.60 -4.81
C ASN A 126 2.22 12.07 -5.96
N ARG A 127 3.35 12.74 -6.23
CA ARG A 127 4.28 12.42 -7.32
C ARG A 127 5.69 12.14 -6.79
N PRO A 128 6.01 10.89 -6.44
CA PRO A 128 7.39 10.52 -6.14
C PRO A 128 8.23 10.53 -7.43
N THR A 129 9.52 10.82 -7.31
CA THR A 129 10.44 10.68 -8.45
C THR A 129 10.86 9.23 -8.68
N PRO A 130 11.37 8.86 -9.87
CA PRO A 130 11.91 7.52 -10.13
C PRO A 130 13.05 7.14 -9.14
N GLU A 131 13.90 8.10 -8.76
CA GLU A 131 14.98 7.89 -7.79
C GLU A 131 14.42 7.58 -6.39
N GLU A 132 13.38 8.29 -5.96
CA GLU A 132 12.73 8.07 -4.67
C GLU A 132 12.06 6.70 -4.61
N LEU A 133 11.38 6.29 -5.69
CA LEU A 133 10.85 4.93 -5.81
C LEU A 133 11.97 3.89 -5.82
N GLY A 134 13.08 4.16 -6.50
CA GLY A 134 14.26 3.30 -6.50
C GLY A 134 14.84 3.10 -5.09
N ARG A 135 15.00 4.18 -4.32
CA ARG A 135 15.50 4.14 -2.92
C ARG A 135 14.55 3.42 -1.96
N CYS A 136 13.24 3.47 -2.22
CA CYS A 136 12.23 2.77 -1.41
C CYS A 136 12.07 1.30 -1.80
N ARG A 137 12.52 0.88 -2.99
CA ARG A 137 12.32 -0.47 -3.53
C ARG A 137 12.87 -1.56 -2.63
N ASP A 138 14.00 -1.33 -1.95
CA ASP A 138 14.62 -2.32 -1.08
C ASP A 138 13.71 -2.69 0.11
N PHE A 139 12.97 -1.72 0.65
CA PHE A 139 11.99 -1.99 1.71
C PHE A 139 10.83 -2.84 1.19
N LEU A 140 10.30 -2.54 0.00
CA LEU A 140 9.23 -3.33 -0.60
C LEU A 140 9.70 -4.75 -0.94
N ARG A 141 10.93 -4.90 -1.45
CA ARG A 141 11.57 -6.20 -1.71
C ARG A 141 11.68 -7.02 -0.43
N ALA A 142 12.21 -6.43 0.64
CA ALA A 142 12.34 -7.10 1.93
C ALA A 142 10.98 -7.55 2.50
N GLU A 143 9.92 -6.75 2.36
CA GLU A 143 8.57 -7.17 2.75
C GLU A 143 8.07 -8.35 1.92
N ILE A 144 8.26 -8.32 0.59
CA ILE A 144 7.86 -9.41 -0.31
C ILE A 144 8.58 -10.73 0.06
N GLU A 145 9.86 -10.66 0.41
CA GLU A 145 10.66 -11.82 0.84
C GLU A 145 10.21 -12.35 2.20
N LEU A 146 9.84 -11.47 3.13
CA LEU A 146 9.36 -11.84 4.46
C LEU A 146 7.94 -12.41 4.46
N LEU A 147 7.09 -11.96 3.54
CA LEU A 147 5.71 -12.39 3.37
C LEU A 147 5.63 -13.61 2.43
N ALA A 148 6.32 -14.69 2.79
CA ALA A 148 6.44 -15.89 1.94
C ALA A 148 5.10 -16.57 1.62
N GLY A 149 4.05 -16.35 2.43
CA GLY A 149 2.71 -16.88 2.23
C GLY A 149 1.88 -16.16 1.15
N VAL A 150 2.34 -15.03 0.63
CA VAL A 150 1.58 -14.23 -0.33
C VAL A 150 1.37 -14.98 -1.65
N ARG A 151 0.09 -15.19 -1.98
CA ARG A 151 -0.38 -15.83 -3.23
C ARG A 151 -1.03 -14.82 -4.18
N VAL A 152 -1.67 -13.79 -3.62
CA VAL A 152 -2.41 -12.77 -4.37
C VAL A 152 -1.89 -11.39 -4.03
N VAL A 153 -1.66 -10.58 -5.07
CA VAL A 153 -1.22 -9.19 -4.94
C VAL A 153 -2.24 -8.27 -5.61
N VAL A 154 -2.80 -7.33 -4.87
CA VAL A 154 -3.65 -6.26 -5.42
C VAL A 154 -2.84 -4.97 -5.47
N ALA A 155 -2.50 -4.53 -6.68
CA ALA A 155 -1.73 -3.31 -6.91
C ALA A 155 -2.65 -2.13 -7.22
N LEU A 156 -2.62 -1.11 -6.37
CA LEU A 156 -3.48 0.07 -6.43
C LEU A 156 -2.80 1.21 -7.19
N GLY A 157 -3.19 1.38 -8.45
CA GLY A 157 -2.62 2.35 -9.38
C GLY A 157 -1.38 1.83 -10.11
N ARG A 158 -1.07 2.48 -11.24
CA ARG A 158 0.06 2.10 -12.11
C ARG A 158 1.39 2.06 -11.36
N ILE A 159 1.66 3.05 -10.49
CA ILE A 159 2.92 3.11 -9.74
C ILE A 159 3.06 1.95 -8.77
N GLY A 160 1.99 1.58 -8.04
CA GLY A 160 2.00 0.40 -7.16
C GLY A 160 2.24 -0.90 -7.93
N HIS A 161 1.60 -1.04 -9.10
CA HIS A 161 1.77 -2.18 -9.99
C HIS A 161 3.21 -2.33 -10.49
N GLU A 162 3.80 -1.27 -11.05
CA GLU A 162 5.17 -1.29 -11.55
C GLU A 162 6.19 -1.45 -10.41
N ALA A 163 5.96 -0.80 -9.27
CA ALA A 163 6.83 -0.91 -8.11
C ALA A 163 6.89 -2.35 -7.58
N TRP A 164 5.75 -3.04 -7.52
CA TRP A 164 5.71 -4.44 -7.11
C TRP A 164 6.44 -5.34 -8.11
N LEU A 165 6.21 -5.19 -9.41
CA LEU A 165 6.93 -5.97 -10.45
C LEU A 165 8.45 -5.77 -10.36
N ARG A 166 8.93 -4.54 -10.11
CA ARG A 166 10.35 -4.26 -9.94
C ARG A 166 10.91 -4.81 -8.63
N ALA A 167 10.18 -4.68 -7.53
CA ALA A 167 10.64 -5.15 -6.22
C ALA A 167 10.67 -6.68 -6.13
N SER A 168 9.72 -7.38 -6.78
CA SER A 168 9.69 -8.83 -6.87
C SER A 168 10.67 -9.42 -7.90
N GLY A 169 11.33 -8.57 -8.70
CA GLY A 169 12.26 -8.98 -9.75
C GLY A 169 11.60 -9.44 -11.06
N TRP A 170 10.27 -9.42 -11.14
CA TRP A 170 9.56 -9.84 -12.36
C TRP A 170 9.68 -8.84 -13.50
N TRP A 171 9.94 -7.57 -13.19
CA TRP A 171 10.17 -6.56 -14.23
C TRP A 171 11.39 -6.87 -15.10
N GLU A 172 12.46 -7.36 -14.49
CA GLU A 172 13.71 -7.71 -15.17
C GLU A 172 13.65 -9.12 -15.78
N LYS A 173 12.98 -10.06 -15.12
CA LYS A 173 12.89 -11.46 -15.58
C LYS A 173 11.97 -11.65 -16.78
N LEU A 174 10.92 -10.84 -16.89
CA LEU A 174 9.97 -10.90 -18.01
C LEU A 174 10.38 -9.94 -19.11
N GLY A 175 10.36 -10.41 -20.36
CA GLY A 175 10.51 -9.57 -21.52
C GLY A 175 9.39 -8.51 -21.62
N PRO A 176 9.58 -7.38 -22.32
CA PRO A 176 8.59 -6.32 -22.41
C PRO A 176 7.18 -6.78 -22.81
N ALA A 177 7.07 -7.71 -23.74
CA ALA A 177 5.79 -8.27 -24.21
C ALA A 177 5.12 -9.24 -23.21
N GLN A 178 5.88 -9.78 -22.25
CA GLN A 178 5.39 -10.72 -21.24
C GLN A 178 5.02 -10.02 -19.93
N ARG A 179 5.41 -8.75 -19.77
CA ARG A 179 5.10 -8.00 -18.55
C ARG A 179 3.60 -7.77 -18.44
N PRO A 180 2.99 -8.06 -17.25
CA PRO A 180 1.60 -7.75 -17.03
C PRO A 180 1.28 -6.28 -17.31
N GLY A 181 0.30 -6.04 -18.18
CA GLY A 181 -0.19 -4.70 -18.47
C GLY A 181 -1.01 -4.14 -17.31
N PHE A 182 -0.93 -2.82 -17.08
CA PHE A 182 -1.78 -2.16 -16.09
C PHE A 182 -3.16 -1.81 -16.68
N GLY A 183 -4.20 -2.36 -16.12
CA GLY A 183 -5.61 -2.02 -16.35
C GLY A 183 -6.44 -2.35 -15.12
N HIS A 184 -7.57 -1.67 -14.91
CA HIS A 184 -8.44 -2.02 -13.78
C HIS A 184 -9.01 -3.42 -13.97
N GLY A 185 -8.88 -4.29 -12.96
CA GLY A 185 -9.31 -5.68 -13.02
C GLY A 185 -8.39 -6.60 -13.85
N ALA A 186 -7.32 -6.07 -14.44
CA ALA A 186 -6.35 -6.92 -15.15
C ALA A 186 -5.69 -7.89 -14.17
N GLU A 187 -5.75 -9.18 -14.50
CA GLU A 187 -5.19 -10.29 -13.73
C GLU A 187 -4.06 -10.96 -14.51
N ALA A 188 -2.97 -11.28 -13.85
CA ALA A 188 -1.86 -12.02 -14.41
C ALA A 188 -1.33 -13.05 -13.41
N ARG A 189 -1.24 -14.31 -13.83
CA ARG A 189 -0.53 -15.34 -13.08
C ARG A 189 0.95 -15.33 -13.46
N LEU A 190 1.79 -15.20 -12.45
CA LEU A 190 3.24 -15.15 -12.63
C LEU A 190 3.85 -16.55 -12.59
N PRO A 191 5.08 -16.73 -13.10
CA PRO A 191 5.73 -18.05 -13.15
C PRO A 191 5.96 -18.70 -11.78
N ASP A 192 5.98 -17.92 -10.69
CA ASP A 192 6.06 -18.42 -9.31
C ASP A 192 4.69 -18.82 -8.70
N GLY A 193 3.63 -18.74 -9.51
CA GLY A 193 2.27 -19.08 -9.11
C GLY A 193 1.47 -17.92 -8.47
N ARG A 194 2.11 -16.82 -8.10
CA ARG A 194 1.41 -15.65 -7.58
C ARG A 194 0.51 -15.00 -8.62
N VAL A 195 -0.61 -14.47 -8.18
CA VAL A 195 -1.55 -13.73 -9.04
C VAL A 195 -1.47 -12.24 -8.72
N LEU A 196 -1.18 -11.44 -9.74
CA LEU A 196 -1.20 -9.98 -9.67
C LEU A 196 -2.50 -9.45 -10.25
N ILE A 197 -3.29 -8.72 -9.45
CA ILE A 197 -4.49 -8.02 -9.87
C ILE A 197 -4.20 -6.52 -9.85
N ALA A 198 -4.38 -5.85 -10.97
CA ALA A 198 -4.24 -4.40 -11.06
C ALA A 198 -5.58 -3.70 -10.83
N SER A 199 -5.57 -2.62 -10.07
CA SER A 199 -6.76 -1.79 -9.84
C SER A 199 -6.46 -0.31 -9.99
N TYR A 200 -7.44 0.49 -10.41
CA TYR A 200 -7.35 1.93 -10.25
C TYR A 200 -7.25 2.26 -8.76
N HIS A 201 -6.46 3.30 -8.44
CA HIS A 201 -6.32 3.77 -7.05
C HIS A 201 -7.63 4.42 -6.58
N PRO A 202 -8.12 4.17 -5.34
CA PRO A 202 -9.34 4.77 -4.80
C PRO A 202 -9.13 6.22 -4.37
N SER A 203 -8.45 7.02 -5.20
CA SER A 203 -8.27 8.46 -5.00
C SER A 203 -9.57 9.20 -5.25
N ARG A 204 -9.74 10.36 -4.59
CA ARG A 204 -10.89 11.25 -4.83
C ARG A 204 -11.07 11.59 -6.30
N GLN A 205 -9.97 11.75 -7.05
CA GLN A 205 -10.05 11.98 -8.49
C GLN A 205 -10.76 10.83 -9.21
N ASN A 206 -10.40 9.58 -8.94
CA ASN A 206 -11.00 8.43 -9.63
C ASN A 206 -12.42 8.14 -9.13
N THR A 207 -12.69 8.32 -7.83
CA THR A 207 -13.99 8.01 -7.25
C THR A 207 -15.04 9.09 -7.56
N ASN A 208 -14.67 10.37 -7.49
CA ASN A 208 -15.61 11.47 -7.78
C ASN A 208 -15.92 11.63 -9.28
N THR A 209 -15.02 11.20 -10.16
CA THR A 209 -15.25 11.22 -11.62
C THR A 209 -15.93 9.96 -12.16
N GLY A 210 -16.21 8.97 -11.28
CA GLY A 210 -16.79 7.70 -11.72
C GLY A 210 -15.82 6.78 -12.46
N LYS A 211 -14.53 7.16 -12.59
CA LYS A 211 -13.50 6.28 -13.17
C LYS A 211 -13.32 4.99 -12.38
N LEU A 212 -13.52 5.04 -11.08
CA LEU A 212 -13.62 3.90 -10.19
C LEU A 212 -14.95 3.94 -9.46
N THR A 213 -15.82 2.97 -9.71
CA THR A 213 -17.11 2.80 -9.04
C THR A 213 -17.05 1.75 -7.95
N ARG A 214 -18.02 1.76 -7.03
CA ARG A 214 -18.12 0.73 -5.97
C ARG A 214 -18.23 -0.70 -6.51
N PRO A 215 -19.07 -1.00 -7.52
CA PRO A 215 -19.11 -2.34 -8.11
C PRO A 215 -17.76 -2.78 -8.72
N MET A 216 -17.08 -1.90 -9.45
CA MET A 216 -15.75 -2.18 -10.00
C MET A 216 -14.76 -2.51 -8.88
N TRP A 217 -14.74 -1.70 -7.82
CA TRP A 217 -13.86 -1.89 -6.67
C TRP A 217 -14.14 -3.21 -5.95
N ARG A 218 -15.42 -3.50 -5.72
CA ARG A 218 -15.87 -4.74 -5.10
C ARG A 218 -15.44 -6.00 -5.88
N ALA A 219 -15.54 -5.96 -7.21
CA ALA A 219 -15.16 -7.08 -8.06
C ALA A 219 -13.67 -7.48 -7.91
N VAL A 220 -12.76 -6.50 -7.74
CA VAL A 220 -11.34 -6.75 -7.49
C VAL A 220 -11.13 -7.53 -6.19
N PHE A 221 -11.81 -7.14 -5.10
CA PHE A 221 -11.65 -7.80 -3.81
C PHE A 221 -12.39 -9.14 -3.71
N ALA A 222 -13.54 -9.27 -4.38
CA ALA A 222 -14.22 -10.57 -4.55
C ALA A 222 -13.28 -11.57 -5.23
N ARG A 223 -12.65 -11.16 -6.34
CA ARG A 223 -11.70 -12.01 -7.06
C ARG A 223 -10.47 -12.35 -6.21
N ALA A 224 -9.91 -11.36 -5.49
CA ALA A 224 -8.80 -11.60 -4.57
C ALA A 224 -9.18 -12.62 -3.47
N ARG A 225 -10.40 -12.53 -2.92
CA ARG A 225 -10.89 -13.48 -1.91
C ARG A 225 -11.02 -14.89 -2.45
N GLU A 226 -11.59 -15.07 -3.65
CA GLU A 226 -11.68 -16.37 -4.31
C GLU A 226 -10.30 -17.03 -4.45
N LEU A 227 -9.31 -16.27 -4.95
CA LEU A 227 -7.95 -16.76 -5.18
C LEU A 227 -7.19 -17.09 -3.89
N VAL A 228 -7.50 -16.43 -2.80
CA VAL A 228 -6.91 -16.71 -1.48
C VAL A 228 -7.55 -17.94 -0.85
N SER A 229 -8.85 -18.21 -1.11
CA SER A 229 -9.58 -19.32 -0.50
C SER A 229 -9.41 -20.64 -1.22
N GLY A 230 -9.02 -20.65 -2.50
CA GLY A 230 -8.72 -21.85 -3.32
C GLY A 230 -7.23 -22.17 -3.31
#